data_a9a88941df2f1a2983200f45f626a0e9
#
_entry.id   a9a88941df2f1a2983200f45f626a0e9
#
_cell.length_a   1.000
_cell.length_b   1.000
_cell.length_c   1.000
_cell.angle_alpha   90.00
_cell.angle_beta   90.00
_cell.angle_gamma   90.00
#
_symmetry.space_group_name_H-M   'P 1'
#
loop_
_entity.id
_entity.type
_entity.pdbx_description
1 polymer ?
#
loop_
_entity_poly.entity_id
_entity_poly.type
_entity_poly.pdbx_seq_one_letter_code
_entity_poly.pdbx_strand_id
1 'polypeptide(L)'
;MNISKYFQHRFTLSEDGAKTFIKGVIASLFLNLALMLPVIFIFLFITDYLHPVIQAGNSTTHGLWYYVLTALCFMTVLFVIAMIQYKSTYTKIYTESANRRIGIAEKLRKLPLAFFGEKNLSDLTATMMEDCNMLETLFSHTVPQLFASVISIILIATGMFFYNWQLALALFGVVPVATTVIFLGKRLMDKANKEYYHVRRDTTEQIQEGLEAAQEIKSYNGEAAYCDRLDKQLEIYEATLQRGEFLGAGLVGSAQSILKLGLASVIIAGAYLLGLGSIDMFTYLVFLLVVASIYNPIMDVFNHMATLILLDVRIDRIREMNDMPAQQGDEDCTVEGYDICFDKVDFAYETSKQVLRNVSFTAKQGKVTALVGPSGGGKSTSAKLAARFWDIHGGKITLGGRDISKIDPEMLLKNYAVVFQDVSLFNASVMDNIKIGKKDATEEEVKAVARLARCDEFIARLPNGYDTLIGENGESLSGGERQRISIARALLKDAPVILLDEATASLDVENETLIQAGISELIKNKTVVIIAHRMRTVANAHHIVVLKDGTVAEQGAPDELLARNGEFARMVARQKETGI
;
A
#
# COMPACT_ATOMS: atom_id res chain seq x y z
N MET A 1 -18.34 -19.97 -15.68
CA MET A 1 -17.58 -18.73 -15.38
C MET A 1 -16.39 -18.68 -16.32
N ASN A 2 -16.18 -17.58 -17.04
CA ASN A 2 -15.06 -17.47 -18.00
C ASN A 2 -13.75 -17.49 -17.19
N ILE A 3 -12.77 -18.32 -17.59
CA ILE A 3 -11.47 -18.51 -16.91
C ILE A 3 -10.81 -17.15 -16.62
N SER A 4 -10.89 -16.20 -17.55
CA SER A 4 -10.36 -14.85 -17.38
C SER A 4 -11.04 -14.12 -16.19
N LYS A 5 -12.36 -14.21 -16.05
CA LYS A 5 -13.09 -13.61 -14.91
C LYS A 5 -12.74 -14.26 -13.58
N TYR A 6 -12.45 -15.56 -13.56
CA TYR A 6 -11.99 -16.23 -12.36
C TYR A 6 -10.65 -15.67 -11.89
N PHE A 7 -9.66 -15.57 -12.77
CA PHE A 7 -8.33 -15.03 -12.42
C PHE A 7 -8.38 -13.54 -12.11
N GLN A 8 -9.22 -12.76 -12.79
CA GLN A 8 -9.45 -11.36 -12.47
C GLN A 8 -9.91 -11.19 -11.02
N HIS A 9 -10.93 -11.93 -10.60
CA HIS A 9 -11.44 -11.83 -9.23
C HIS A 9 -10.48 -12.45 -8.20
N ARG A 10 -9.88 -13.61 -8.50
CA ARG A 10 -8.99 -14.32 -7.57
C ARG A 10 -7.73 -13.53 -7.26
N PHE A 11 -7.15 -12.87 -8.25
CA PHE A 11 -5.85 -12.18 -8.17
C PHE A 11 -5.95 -10.66 -8.24
N THR A 12 -7.14 -10.09 -8.19
CA THR A 12 -7.37 -8.63 -8.31
C THR A 12 -6.64 -8.02 -9.52
N LEU A 13 -6.70 -8.71 -10.66
CA LEU A 13 -6.11 -8.26 -11.92
C LEU A 13 -7.13 -7.41 -12.72
N SER A 14 -6.62 -6.51 -13.56
CA SER A 14 -7.43 -5.89 -14.59
C SER A 14 -7.93 -6.93 -15.63
N GLU A 15 -8.89 -6.58 -16.47
CA GLU A 15 -9.34 -7.49 -17.53
C GLU A 15 -8.21 -7.86 -18.49
N ASP A 16 -7.38 -6.88 -18.87
CA ASP A 16 -6.22 -7.08 -19.72
C ASP A 16 -5.09 -7.81 -18.98
N GLY A 17 -4.92 -7.54 -17.69
CA GLY A 17 -4.00 -8.26 -16.81
C GLY A 17 -4.32 -9.75 -16.74
N ALA A 18 -5.61 -10.12 -16.57
CA ALA A 18 -6.04 -11.52 -16.54
C ALA A 18 -5.83 -12.23 -17.88
N LYS A 19 -6.10 -11.56 -19.02
CA LYS A 19 -5.81 -12.10 -20.36
C LYS A 19 -4.30 -12.31 -20.58
N THR A 20 -3.51 -11.36 -20.11
CA THR A 20 -2.04 -11.41 -20.20
C THR A 20 -1.47 -12.53 -19.33
N PHE A 21 -2.00 -12.70 -18.11
CA PHE A 21 -1.64 -13.78 -17.22
C PHE A 21 -1.86 -15.16 -17.87
N ILE A 22 -3.04 -15.39 -18.48
CA ILE A 22 -3.35 -16.64 -19.21
C ILE A 22 -2.37 -16.88 -20.35
N LYS A 23 -2.05 -15.83 -21.14
CA LYS A 23 -1.04 -15.92 -22.21
C LYS A 23 0.34 -16.28 -21.64
N GLY A 24 0.71 -15.70 -20.52
CA GLY A 24 1.94 -16.02 -19.79
C GLY A 24 2.00 -17.48 -19.37
N VAL A 25 0.92 -18.03 -18.80
CA VAL A 25 0.82 -19.45 -18.43
C VAL A 25 0.97 -20.37 -19.65
N ILE A 26 0.28 -20.04 -20.75
CA ILE A 26 0.37 -20.83 -22.00
C ILE A 26 1.80 -20.76 -22.57
N ALA A 27 2.41 -19.58 -22.62
CA ALA A 27 3.77 -19.43 -23.12
C ALA A 27 4.79 -20.18 -22.26
N SER A 28 4.63 -20.14 -20.91
CA SER A 28 5.47 -20.91 -19.98
C SER A 28 5.26 -22.43 -20.13
N LEU A 29 4.02 -22.88 -20.42
CA LEU A 29 3.74 -24.27 -20.71
C LEU A 29 4.49 -24.73 -21.98
N PHE A 30 4.44 -23.96 -23.05
CA PHE A 30 5.19 -24.27 -24.27
C PHE A 30 6.71 -24.27 -24.01
N LEU A 31 7.22 -23.36 -23.18
CA LEU A 31 8.62 -23.36 -22.80
C LEU A 31 8.99 -24.64 -22.02
N ASN A 32 8.19 -25.05 -21.04
CA ASN A 32 8.42 -26.28 -20.26
C ASN A 32 8.44 -27.53 -21.18
N LEU A 33 7.56 -27.59 -22.16
CA LEU A 33 7.56 -28.66 -23.17
C LEU A 33 8.77 -28.58 -24.10
N ALA A 34 9.16 -27.39 -24.52
CA ALA A 34 10.33 -27.19 -25.38
C ALA A 34 11.64 -27.54 -24.66
N LEU A 35 11.71 -27.39 -23.34
CA LEU A 35 12.84 -27.85 -22.53
C LEU A 35 13.04 -29.38 -22.55
N MET A 36 12.07 -30.16 -23.08
CA MET A 36 12.24 -31.59 -23.36
C MET A 36 12.93 -31.86 -24.73
N LEU A 37 13.10 -30.86 -25.61
CA LEU A 37 13.79 -31.03 -26.89
C LEU A 37 15.23 -31.60 -26.77
N PRO A 38 16.05 -31.20 -25.77
CA PRO A 38 17.36 -31.82 -25.55
C PRO A 38 17.26 -33.32 -25.24
N VAL A 39 16.23 -33.75 -24.52
CA VAL A 39 15.98 -35.18 -24.24
C VAL A 39 15.70 -35.94 -25.53
N ILE A 40 14.86 -35.37 -26.42
CA ILE A 40 14.54 -35.94 -27.73
C ILE A 40 15.80 -35.99 -28.59
N PHE A 41 16.63 -34.94 -28.59
CA PHE A 41 17.89 -34.91 -29.32
C PHE A 41 18.88 -36.00 -28.87
N ILE A 42 19.06 -36.15 -27.56
CA ILE A 42 19.92 -37.19 -26.98
C ILE A 42 19.38 -38.56 -27.34
N PHE A 43 18.06 -38.77 -27.30
CA PHE A 43 17.43 -40.03 -27.69
C PHE A 43 17.68 -40.36 -29.18
N LEU A 44 17.50 -39.42 -30.07
CA LEU A 44 17.80 -39.61 -31.49
C LEU A 44 19.27 -39.99 -31.71
N PHE A 45 20.20 -39.30 -31.06
CA PHE A 45 21.62 -39.57 -31.18
C PHE A 45 21.97 -41.00 -30.66
N ILE A 46 21.44 -41.36 -29.47
CA ILE A 46 21.68 -42.69 -28.90
C ILE A 46 21.07 -43.78 -29.78
N THR A 47 19.88 -43.57 -30.31
CA THR A 47 19.22 -44.54 -31.20
C THR A 47 20.04 -44.82 -32.44
N ASP A 48 20.57 -43.78 -33.11
CA ASP A 48 21.35 -43.93 -34.30
C ASP A 48 22.70 -44.64 -34.09
N TYR A 49 23.38 -44.35 -32.99
CA TYR A 49 24.71 -44.92 -32.69
C TYR A 49 24.68 -46.23 -31.89
N LEU A 50 23.69 -46.42 -31.05
CA LEU A 50 23.61 -47.60 -30.17
C LEU A 50 22.81 -48.75 -30.80
N HIS A 51 21.82 -48.42 -31.66
CA HIS A 51 21.00 -49.46 -32.34
C HIS A 51 21.83 -50.44 -33.17
N PRO A 52 22.84 -49.99 -34.01
CA PRO A 52 23.69 -50.94 -34.78
C PRO A 52 24.54 -51.83 -33.89
N VAL A 53 24.95 -51.33 -32.72
CA VAL A 53 25.79 -52.09 -31.76
C VAL A 53 24.98 -53.17 -31.05
N ILE A 54 23.70 -52.92 -30.75
CA ILE A 54 22.83 -53.85 -29.97
C ILE A 54 22.17 -54.87 -30.91
N GLN A 55 21.78 -54.54 -32.14
CA GLN A 55 20.98 -55.41 -33.00
C GLN A 55 21.70 -55.89 -34.25
N ALA A 56 23.02 -55.79 -34.35
CA ALA A 56 23.86 -56.31 -35.45
C ALA A 56 23.26 -56.07 -36.87
N GLY A 57 22.69 -54.91 -37.14
CA GLY A 57 22.04 -54.57 -38.41
C GLY A 57 22.69 -53.39 -39.11
N ASN A 58 22.60 -53.34 -40.48
CA ASN A 58 23.02 -52.19 -41.25
C ASN A 58 22.14 -50.97 -40.95
N SER A 59 22.58 -50.06 -40.11
CA SER A 59 21.93 -48.80 -39.90
C SER A 59 22.65 -47.70 -40.63
N THR A 60 21.90 -46.83 -41.28
CA THR A 60 22.40 -45.57 -41.85
C THR A 60 22.62 -44.58 -40.71
N THR A 61 23.86 -44.49 -40.21
CA THR A 61 24.23 -43.45 -39.27
C THR A 61 24.23 -42.10 -39.99
N HIS A 62 23.53 -41.11 -39.42
CA HIS A 62 23.54 -39.77 -39.96
C HIS A 62 24.91 -39.12 -39.75
N GLY A 63 25.33 -38.28 -40.71
CA GLY A 63 26.62 -37.55 -40.60
C GLY A 63 26.59 -36.48 -39.51
N LEU A 64 27.78 -36.07 -39.03
CA LEU A 64 27.94 -35.06 -38.00
C LEU A 64 27.08 -33.80 -38.21
N TRP A 65 27.03 -33.33 -39.48
CA TRP A 65 26.26 -32.13 -39.83
C TRP A 65 24.76 -32.25 -39.58
N TYR A 66 24.18 -33.44 -39.68
CA TYR A 66 22.77 -33.66 -39.34
C TYR A 66 22.51 -33.32 -37.86
N TYR A 67 23.34 -33.78 -36.91
CA TYR A 67 23.19 -33.49 -35.50
C TYR A 67 23.47 -32.02 -35.18
N VAL A 68 24.47 -31.40 -35.82
CA VAL A 68 24.76 -29.98 -35.66
C VAL A 68 23.57 -29.13 -36.12
N LEU A 69 22.99 -29.41 -37.27
CA LEU A 69 21.83 -28.66 -37.79
C LEU A 69 20.58 -28.90 -36.94
N THR A 70 20.35 -30.14 -36.50
CA THR A 70 19.21 -30.48 -35.61
C THR A 70 19.34 -29.77 -34.25
N ALA A 71 20.53 -29.77 -33.65
CA ALA A 71 20.79 -29.05 -32.40
C ALA A 71 20.57 -27.54 -32.58
N LEU A 72 21.06 -26.97 -33.67
CA LEU A 72 20.91 -25.56 -33.98
C LEU A 72 19.44 -25.17 -34.19
N CYS A 73 18.67 -26.05 -34.84
CA CYS A 73 17.22 -25.90 -35.00
C CYS A 73 16.51 -25.92 -33.68
N PHE A 74 16.80 -26.88 -32.81
CA PHE A 74 16.20 -26.98 -31.47
C PHE A 74 16.56 -25.78 -30.60
N MET A 75 17.82 -25.32 -30.62
CA MET A 75 18.23 -24.11 -29.92
C MET A 75 17.46 -22.87 -30.42
N THR A 76 17.28 -22.75 -31.73
CA THR A 76 16.54 -21.63 -32.32
C THR A 76 15.07 -21.66 -31.89
N VAL A 77 14.42 -22.82 -31.95
CA VAL A 77 13.04 -23.01 -31.50
C VAL A 77 12.89 -22.66 -30.00
N LEU A 78 13.79 -23.18 -29.20
CA LEU A 78 13.82 -22.91 -27.74
C LEU A 78 13.99 -21.42 -27.45
N PHE A 79 14.92 -20.76 -28.18
CA PHE A 79 15.16 -19.32 -28.02
C PHE A 79 13.92 -18.49 -28.39
N VAL A 80 13.26 -18.82 -29.52
CA VAL A 80 12.04 -18.13 -29.97
C VAL A 80 10.92 -18.29 -28.93
N ILE A 81 10.69 -19.52 -28.42
CA ILE A 81 9.69 -19.79 -27.41
C ILE A 81 10.01 -19.04 -26.10
N ALA A 82 11.28 -19.07 -25.67
CA ALA A 82 11.72 -18.33 -24.48
C ALA A 82 11.52 -16.82 -24.62
N MET A 83 11.80 -16.24 -25.80
CA MET A 83 11.54 -14.82 -26.06
C MET A 83 10.05 -14.47 -26.03
N ILE A 84 9.19 -15.35 -26.55
CA ILE A 84 7.72 -15.17 -26.48
C ILE A 84 7.26 -15.24 -25.02
N GLN A 85 7.74 -16.23 -24.28
CA GLN A 85 7.43 -16.39 -22.85
C GLN A 85 7.89 -15.16 -22.07
N TYR A 86 9.13 -14.70 -22.25
CA TYR A 86 9.67 -13.53 -21.58
C TYR A 86 8.80 -12.28 -21.83
N LYS A 87 8.46 -11.98 -23.08
CA LYS A 87 7.60 -10.85 -23.43
C LYS A 87 6.19 -10.98 -22.83
N SER A 88 5.65 -12.18 -22.74
CA SER A 88 4.28 -12.43 -22.27
C SER A 88 4.18 -12.36 -20.75
N THR A 89 5.23 -12.74 -20.01
CA THR A 89 5.24 -12.74 -18.54
C THR A 89 5.81 -11.44 -17.96
N TYR A 90 7.01 -11.02 -18.38
CA TYR A 90 7.70 -9.90 -17.72
C TYR A 90 7.19 -8.53 -18.18
N THR A 91 7.27 -8.24 -19.49
CA THR A 91 7.02 -6.87 -19.98
C THR A 91 5.60 -6.38 -19.66
N LYS A 92 4.62 -7.26 -19.79
CA LYS A 92 3.20 -6.91 -19.59
C LYS A 92 2.79 -6.83 -18.13
N ILE A 93 3.44 -7.58 -17.24
CA ILE A 93 3.17 -7.53 -15.79
C ILE A 93 3.65 -6.21 -15.18
N TYR A 94 4.74 -5.64 -15.66
CA TYR A 94 5.18 -4.31 -15.21
C TYR A 94 4.14 -3.23 -15.51
N THR A 95 3.48 -3.29 -16.68
CA THR A 95 2.39 -2.38 -17.02
C THR A 95 1.18 -2.57 -16.07
N GLU A 96 0.82 -3.82 -15.76
CA GLU A 96 -0.26 -4.13 -14.82
C GLU A 96 0.08 -3.64 -13.40
N SER A 97 1.33 -3.81 -12.97
CA SER A 97 1.82 -3.31 -11.67
C SER A 97 1.75 -1.77 -11.59
N ALA A 98 2.17 -1.08 -12.64
CA ALA A 98 2.05 0.38 -12.72
C ALA A 98 0.59 0.83 -12.64
N ASN A 99 -0.31 0.20 -13.42
CA ASN A 99 -1.74 0.49 -13.41
C ASN A 99 -2.37 0.22 -12.03
N ARG A 100 -1.93 -0.83 -11.32
CA ARG A 100 -2.38 -1.12 -9.97
C ARG A 100 -1.98 -0.02 -8.99
N ARG A 101 -0.73 0.46 -9.03
CA ARG A 101 -0.28 1.58 -8.18
C ARG A 101 -1.06 2.85 -8.48
N ILE A 102 -1.30 3.15 -9.77
CA ILE A 102 -2.14 4.28 -10.18
C ILE A 102 -3.56 4.11 -9.65
N GLY A 103 -4.15 2.91 -9.77
CA GLY A 103 -5.49 2.61 -9.25
C GLY A 103 -5.60 2.79 -7.74
N ILE A 104 -4.59 2.35 -6.98
CA ILE A 104 -4.51 2.58 -5.53
C ILE A 104 -4.40 4.08 -5.23
N ALA A 105 -3.54 4.83 -5.92
CA ALA A 105 -3.38 6.27 -5.75
C ALA A 105 -4.69 7.01 -6.05
N GLU A 106 -5.40 6.66 -7.13
CA GLU A 106 -6.72 7.20 -7.47
C GLU A 106 -7.77 6.87 -6.41
N LYS A 107 -7.71 5.67 -5.83
CA LYS A 107 -8.60 5.28 -4.73
C LYS A 107 -8.30 6.10 -3.48
N LEU A 108 -7.01 6.24 -3.09
CA LEU A 108 -6.60 7.07 -1.96
C LEU A 108 -7.08 8.51 -2.10
N ARG A 109 -6.98 9.09 -3.30
CA ARG A 109 -7.48 10.44 -3.59
C ARG A 109 -8.97 10.62 -3.26
N LYS A 110 -9.78 9.56 -3.40
CA LYS A 110 -11.24 9.57 -3.16
C LYS A 110 -11.63 9.15 -1.73
N LEU A 111 -10.68 8.78 -0.90
CA LEU A 111 -10.96 8.46 0.50
C LEU A 111 -11.16 9.74 1.32
N PRO A 112 -11.94 9.68 2.42
CA PRO A 112 -12.07 10.79 3.35
C PRO A 112 -10.71 11.26 3.85
N LEU A 113 -10.50 12.57 4.00
CA LEU A 113 -9.24 13.12 4.53
C LEU A 113 -8.90 12.59 5.93
N ALA A 114 -9.90 12.26 6.70
CA ALA A 114 -9.79 11.62 8.00
C ALA A 114 -9.01 10.29 7.99
N PHE A 115 -9.19 9.52 6.93
CA PHE A 115 -8.52 8.24 6.76
C PHE A 115 -6.99 8.35 6.95
N PHE A 116 -6.40 9.43 6.45
CA PHE A 116 -4.95 9.67 6.57
C PHE A 116 -4.49 10.03 7.99
N GLY A 117 -5.41 10.42 8.88
CA GLY A 117 -5.12 10.65 10.29
C GLY A 117 -5.33 9.43 11.20
N GLU A 118 -6.12 8.46 10.76
CA GLU A 118 -6.48 7.26 11.53
C GLU A 118 -5.61 6.04 11.18
N LYS A 119 -5.22 5.92 9.91
CA LYS A 119 -4.37 4.82 9.42
C LYS A 119 -2.90 5.20 9.50
N ASN A 120 -2.09 4.23 9.87
CA ASN A 120 -0.63 4.39 9.84
C ASN A 120 -0.16 4.61 8.39
N LEU A 121 0.43 5.77 8.12
CA LEU A 121 0.92 6.15 6.80
C LEU A 121 1.99 5.17 6.28
N SER A 122 2.78 4.59 7.20
CA SER A 122 3.79 3.57 6.88
C SER A 122 3.15 2.31 6.31
N ASP A 123 1.98 1.89 6.82
CA ASP A 123 1.26 0.70 6.32
C ASP A 123 0.71 0.94 4.90
N LEU A 124 0.19 2.14 4.63
CA LEU A 124 -0.24 2.54 3.28
C LEU A 124 0.92 2.55 2.29
N THR A 125 2.05 3.11 2.70
CA THR A 125 3.27 3.16 1.89
C THR A 125 3.80 1.75 1.63
N ALA A 126 3.81 0.88 2.64
CA ALA A 126 4.20 -0.52 2.50
C ALA A 126 3.30 -1.26 1.51
N THR A 127 1.98 -1.05 1.56
CA THR A 127 1.03 -1.66 0.61
C THR A 127 1.27 -1.17 -0.81
N MET A 128 1.48 0.13 -1.03
CA MET A 128 1.72 0.69 -2.36
C MET A 128 3.07 0.27 -2.96
N MET A 129 4.11 0.20 -2.15
CA MET A 129 5.47 -0.04 -2.62
C MET A 129 5.86 -1.52 -2.49
N GLU A 130 5.79 -2.08 -1.29
CA GLU A 130 6.28 -3.42 -1.00
C GLU A 130 5.31 -4.50 -1.50
N ASP A 131 4.01 -4.41 -1.18
CA ASP A 131 3.04 -5.41 -1.59
C ASP A 131 2.87 -5.42 -3.11
N CYS A 132 2.82 -4.25 -3.76
CA CYS A 132 2.77 -4.18 -5.23
C CYS A 132 4.04 -4.73 -5.89
N ASN A 133 5.25 -4.47 -5.35
CA ASN A 133 6.49 -5.04 -5.85
C ASN A 133 6.51 -6.57 -5.70
N MET A 134 6.08 -7.07 -4.55
CA MET A 134 6.02 -8.52 -4.31
C MET A 134 5.05 -9.19 -5.28
N LEU A 135 3.85 -8.62 -5.48
CA LEU A 135 2.90 -9.15 -6.47
C LEU A 135 3.46 -9.08 -7.90
N GLU A 136 4.16 -8.02 -8.26
CA GLU A 136 4.83 -7.91 -9.54
C GLU A 136 5.82 -9.06 -9.76
N THR A 137 6.68 -9.34 -8.77
CA THR A 137 7.63 -10.46 -8.82
C THR A 137 6.92 -11.81 -8.88
N LEU A 138 5.87 -12.00 -8.08
CA LEU A 138 5.11 -13.25 -8.06
C LEU A 138 4.40 -13.52 -9.39
N PHE A 139 3.78 -12.51 -9.98
CA PHE A 139 3.06 -12.67 -11.25
C PHE A 139 3.98 -12.71 -12.48
N SER A 140 5.18 -12.13 -12.41
CA SER A 140 6.15 -12.23 -13.51
C SER A 140 6.94 -13.54 -13.50
N HIS A 141 7.33 -14.04 -12.32
CA HIS A 141 8.26 -15.17 -12.21
C HIS A 141 7.61 -16.46 -11.72
N THR A 142 6.76 -16.39 -10.69
CA THR A 142 6.37 -17.56 -9.90
C THR A 142 5.05 -18.17 -10.33
N VAL A 143 3.98 -17.36 -10.33
CA VAL A 143 2.62 -17.90 -10.47
C VAL A 143 2.35 -18.48 -11.88
N PRO A 144 2.71 -17.80 -13.00
CA PRO A 144 2.53 -18.39 -14.32
C PRO A 144 3.34 -19.66 -14.52
N GLN A 145 4.58 -19.69 -14.03
CA GLN A 145 5.46 -20.85 -14.12
C GLN A 145 4.92 -22.03 -13.31
N LEU A 146 4.37 -21.79 -12.12
CA LEU A 146 3.77 -22.83 -11.29
C LEU A 146 2.59 -23.51 -12.00
N PHE A 147 1.64 -22.72 -12.55
CA PHE A 147 0.53 -23.29 -13.32
C PHE A 147 1.02 -24.06 -14.55
N ALA A 148 1.98 -23.49 -15.28
CA ALA A 148 2.58 -24.14 -16.45
C ALA A 148 3.28 -25.45 -16.07
N SER A 149 4.04 -25.48 -14.97
CA SER A 149 4.73 -26.68 -14.47
C SER A 149 3.75 -27.79 -14.10
N VAL A 150 2.67 -27.47 -13.36
CA VAL A 150 1.65 -28.47 -13.01
C VAL A 150 1.00 -29.05 -14.26
N ILE A 151 0.61 -28.20 -15.24
CA ILE A 151 -0.01 -28.65 -16.49
C ILE A 151 0.98 -29.50 -17.32
N SER A 152 2.24 -29.08 -17.44
CA SER A 152 3.25 -29.82 -18.21
C SER A 152 3.57 -31.18 -17.56
N ILE A 153 3.66 -31.25 -16.23
CA ILE A 153 3.85 -32.51 -15.49
C ILE A 153 2.71 -33.49 -15.77
N ILE A 154 1.45 -33.00 -15.71
CA ILE A 154 0.27 -33.84 -16.00
C ILE A 154 0.29 -34.33 -17.46
N LEU A 155 0.61 -33.47 -18.42
CA LEU A 155 0.70 -33.86 -19.84
C LEU A 155 1.78 -34.92 -20.08
N ILE A 156 2.99 -34.69 -19.54
CA ILE A 156 4.11 -35.62 -19.67
C ILE A 156 3.78 -36.94 -18.97
N ALA A 157 3.26 -36.89 -17.76
CA ALA A 157 2.85 -38.10 -17.03
C ALA A 157 1.83 -38.92 -17.83
N THR A 158 0.79 -38.26 -18.34
CA THR A 158 -0.23 -38.91 -19.18
C THR A 158 0.41 -39.59 -20.39
N GLY A 159 1.28 -38.92 -21.13
CA GLY A 159 2.01 -39.50 -22.27
C GLY A 159 2.87 -40.70 -21.87
N MET A 160 3.60 -40.61 -20.74
CA MET A 160 4.45 -41.70 -20.26
C MET A 160 3.63 -42.91 -19.77
N PHE A 161 2.46 -42.70 -19.16
CA PHE A 161 1.54 -43.78 -18.80
C PHE A 161 0.99 -44.52 -20.03
N PHE A 162 0.70 -43.82 -21.13
CA PHE A 162 0.31 -44.47 -22.38
C PHE A 162 1.47 -45.18 -23.08
N TYR A 163 2.70 -44.71 -22.91
CA TYR A 163 3.88 -45.35 -23.51
C TYR A 163 4.28 -46.65 -22.79
N ASN A 164 4.45 -46.61 -21.46
CA ASN A 164 4.64 -47.77 -20.61
C ASN A 164 4.21 -47.49 -19.17
N TRP A 165 3.06 -48.04 -18.76
CA TRP A 165 2.45 -47.74 -17.47
C TRP A 165 3.29 -48.22 -16.26
N GLN A 166 4.05 -49.33 -16.41
CA GLN A 166 4.86 -49.91 -15.33
C GLN A 166 6.04 -49.00 -14.97
N LEU A 167 6.76 -48.53 -15.97
CA LEU A 167 7.85 -47.59 -15.78
C LEU A 167 7.33 -46.20 -15.38
N ALA A 168 6.18 -45.78 -15.92
CA ALA A 168 5.54 -44.52 -15.52
C ALA A 168 5.12 -44.56 -14.03
N LEU A 169 4.63 -45.68 -13.54
CA LEU A 169 4.33 -45.88 -12.13
C LEU A 169 5.59 -45.80 -11.26
N ALA A 170 6.70 -46.44 -11.70
CA ALA A 170 7.99 -46.32 -11.03
C ALA A 170 8.52 -44.90 -10.99
N LEU A 171 8.32 -44.12 -12.08
CA LEU A 171 8.72 -42.72 -12.23
C LEU A 171 7.90 -41.79 -11.32
N PHE A 172 6.57 -41.85 -11.44
CA PHE A 172 5.66 -40.90 -10.79
C PHE A 172 5.16 -41.37 -9.42
N GLY A 173 5.34 -42.63 -9.05
CA GLY A 173 4.88 -43.17 -7.77
C GLY A 173 5.52 -42.54 -6.54
N VAL A 174 6.69 -41.93 -6.68
CA VAL A 174 7.36 -41.16 -5.60
C VAL A 174 6.73 -39.78 -5.38
N VAL A 175 6.04 -39.20 -6.40
CA VAL A 175 5.46 -37.87 -6.33
C VAL A 175 4.36 -37.76 -5.27
N PRO A 176 3.36 -38.66 -5.20
CA PRO A 176 2.36 -38.63 -4.12
C PRO A 176 2.99 -38.75 -2.73
N VAL A 177 4.06 -39.54 -2.58
CA VAL A 177 4.76 -39.70 -1.30
C VAL A 177 5.42 -38.39 -0.88
N ALA A 178 6.18 -37.75 -1.80
CA ALA A 178 6.81 -36.44 -1.57
C ALA A 178 5.76 -35.36 -1.26
N THR A 179 4.64 -35.34 -2.00
CA THR A 179 3.53 -34.40 -1.78
C THR A 179 2.90 -34.62 -0.40
N THR A 180 2.72 -35.87 0.03
CA THR A 180 2.17 -36.19 1.36
C THR A 180 3.06 -35.66 2.48
N VAL A 181 4.39 -35.78 2.35
CA VAL A 181 5.34 -35.24 3.33
C VAL A 181 5.19 -33.71 3.47
N ILE A 182 5.08 -32.98 2.35
CA ILE A 182 4.86 -31.52 2.38
C ILE A 182 3.52 -31.18 3.02
N PHE A 183 2.44 -31.90 2.67
CA PHE A 183 1.10 -31.65 3.23
C PHE A 183 1.04 -31.92 4.74
N LEU A 184 1.66 -32.97 5.22
CA LEU A 184 1.74 -33.27 6.66
C LEU A 184 2.57 -32.23 7.41
N GLY A 185 3.66 -31.75 6.79
CA GLY A 185 4.50 -30.70 7.35
C GLY A 185 3.90 -29.28 7.32
N LYS A 186 2.89 -29.04 6.48
CA LYS A 186 2.30 -27.71 6.30
C LYS A 186 1.84 -27.06 7.61
N ARG A 187 1.17 -27.81 8.50
CA ARG A 187 0.70 -27.27 9.79
C ARG A 187 1.84 -26.81 10.69
N LEU A 188 2.97 -27.50 10.66
CA LEU A 188 4.17 -27.13 11.42
C LEU A 188 4.79 -25.86 10.85
N MET A 189 4.90 -25.78 9.52
CA MET A 189 5.38 -24.56 8.85
C MET A 189 4.47 -23.35 9.08
N ASP A 190 3.16 -23.51 8.99
CA ASP A 190 2.21 -22.41 9.23
C ASP A 190 2.33 -21.87 10.66
N LYS A 191 2.55 -22.77 11.66
CA LYS A 191 2.78 -22.37 13.04
C LYS A 191 4.10 -21.60 13.21
N ALA A 192 5.19 -22.13 12.67
CA ALA A 192 6.50 -21.49 12.71
C ALA A 192 6.51 -20.13 12.01
N ASN A 193 5.85 -20.02 10.85
CA ASN A 193 5.72 -18.76 10.12
C ASN A 193 4.93 -17.71 10.92
N LYS A 194 3.82 -18.08 11.56
CA LYS A 194 3.06 -17.16 12.42
C LYS A 194 3.91 -16.63 13.59
N GLU A 195 4.62 -17.54 14.27
CA GLU A 195 5.53 -17.17 15.36
C GLU A 195 6.62 -16.21 14.87
N TYR A 196 7.25 -16.52 13.73
CA TYR A 196 8.25 -15.67 13.10
C TYR A 196 7.71 -14.26 12.78
N TYR A 197 6.49 -14.15 12.21
CA TYR A 197 5.88 -12.86 11.91
C TYR A 197 5.61 -12.03 13.17
N HIS A 198 5.16 -12.64 14.26
CA HIS A 198 4.96 -11.94 15.53
C HIS A 198 6.29 -11.40 16.09
N VAL A 199 7.29 -12.28 16.21
CA VAL A 199 8.61 -11.89 16.74
C VAL A 199 9.28 -10.82 15.87
N ARG A 200 9.18 -10.93 14.54
CA ARG A 200 9.71 -9.93 13.61
C ARG A 200 9.04 -8.57 13.81
N ARG A 201 7.72 -8.55 13.96
CA ARG A 201 6.98 -7.31 14.20
C ARG A 201 7.40 -6.67 15.51
N ASP A 202 7.42 -7.43 16.59
CA ASP A 202 7.78 -6.95 17.93
C ASP A 202 9.22 -6.40 17.94
N THR A 203 10.14 -7.05 17.21
CA THR A 203 11.53 -6.57 17.03
C THR A 203 11.57 -5.26 16.25
N THR A 204 10.79 -5.15 15.17
CA THR A 204 10.72 -3.92 14.36
C THR A 204 10.13 -2.77 15.17
N GLU A 205 9.05 -3.01 15.93
CA GLU A 205 8.44 -2.01 16.82
C GLU A 205 9.43 -1.53 17.88
N GLN A 206 10.23 -2.43 18.47
CA GLN A 206 11.25 -2.06 19.45
C GLN A 206 12.39 -1.23 18.85
N ILE A 207 12.83 -1.55 17.64
CA ILE A 207 13.82 -0.75 16.92
C ILE A 207 13.27 0.64 16.62
N GLN A 208 12.03 0.72 16.15
CA GLN A 208 11.37 2.00 15.84
C GLN A 208 11.21 2.84 17.10
N GLU A 209 10.73 2.26 18.22
CA GLU A 209 10.63 2.94 19.53
C GLU A 209 11.99 3.52 19.95
N GLY A 210 13.07 2.75 19.79
CA GLY A 210 14.41 3.22 20.13
C GLY A 210 14.92 4.37 19.26
N LEU A 211 14.54 4.40 17.98
CA LEU A 211 14.88 5.50 17.08
C LEU A 211 14.07 6.77 17.42
N GLU A 212 12.77 6.61 17.67
CA GLU A 212 11.87 7.71 18.04
C GLU A 212 12.23 8.31 19.41
N ALA A 213 12.58 7.45 20.39
CA ALA A 213 12.96 7.86 21.73
C ALA A 213 14.50 8.03 21.93
N ALA A 214 15.28 8.11 20.85
CA ALA A 214 16.74 8.15 20.94
C ALA A 214 17.26 9.35 21.75
N GLN A 215 16.58 10.49 21.68
CA GLN A 215 16.93 11.69 22.42
C GLN A 215 16.67 11.51 23.92
N GLU A 216 15.54 10.94 24.28
CA GLU A 216 15.16 10.63 25.67
C GLU A 216 16.09 9.57 26.26
N ILE A 217 16.33 8.47 25.52
CA ILE A 217 17.23 7.40 25.94
C ILE A 217 18.62 7.97 26.29
N LYS A 218 19.17 8.83 25.44
CA LYS A 218 20.46 9.49 25.68
C LYS A 218 20.41 10.48 26.84
N SER A 219 19.35 11.28 26.93
CA SER A 219 19.19 12.30 27.97
C SER A 219 19.15 11.71 29.38
N TYR A 220 18.65 10.49 29.51
CA TYR A 220 18.55 9.77 30.79
C TYR A 220 19.62 8.68 30.96
N ASN A 221 20.67 8.62 30.10
CA ASN A 221 21.70 7.58 30.10
C ASN A 221 21.13 6.15 30.08
N GLY A 222 20.05 5.95 29.28
CA GLY A 222 19.33 4.70 29.19
C GLY A 222 19.85 3.72 28.15
N GLU A 223 20.94 4.04 27.41
CA GLU A 223 21.43 3.29 26.25
C GLU A 223 21.75 1.83 26.60
N ALA A 224 22.44 1.60 27.71
CA ALA A 224 22.83 0.26 28.12
C ALA A 224 21.61 -0.64 28.39
N ALA A 225 20.60 -0.09 29.07
CA ALA A 225 19.37 -0.83 29.37
C ALA A 225 18.50 -1.08 28.13
N TYR A 226 18.51 -0.13 27.18
CA TYR A 226 17.82 -0.30 25.91
C TYR A 226 18.51 -1.35 25.05
N CYS A 227 19.84 -1.29 24.88
CA CYS A 227 20.62 -2.25 24.11
C CYS A 227 20.48 -3.67 24.68
N ASP A 228 20.55 -3.85 26.01
CA ASP A 228 20.35 -5.17 26.64
C ASP A 228 18.96 -5.78 26.34
N ARG A 229 17.91 -4.95 26.27
CA ARG A 229 16.57 -5.40 25.87
C ARG A 229 16.50 -5.75 24.39
N LEU A 230 17.08 -4.90 23.55
CA LEU A 230 17.11 -5.12 22.10
C LEU A 230 17.91 -6.38 21.74
N ASP A 231 19.08 -6.59 22.36
CA ASP A 231 19.89 -7.78 22.14
C ASP A 231 19.14 -9.07 22.49
N LYS A 232 18.43 -9.10 23.64
CA LYS A 232 17.57 -10.22 23.99
C LYS A 232 16.46 -10.48 22.99
N GLN A 233 15.84 -9.43 22.46
CA GLN A 233 14.81 -9.53 21.43
C GLN A 233 15.38 -10.04 20.11
N LEU A 234 16.58 -9.60 19.74
CA LEU A 234 17.31 -10.08 18.55
C LEU A 234 17.71 -11.55 18.68
N GLU A 235 18.13 -12.02 19.86
CA GLU A 235 18.39 -13.44 20.13
C GLU A 235 17.11 -14.29 19.93
N ILE A 236 15.97 -13.82 20.42
CA ILE A 236 14.68 -14.49 20.22
C ILE A 236 14.32 -14.53 18.72
N TYR A 237 14.52 -13.41 18.03
CA TYR A 237 14.28 -13.29 16.60
C TYR A 237 15.16 -14.27 15.81
N GLU A 238 16.46 -14.32 16.09
CA GLU A 238 17.42 -15.22 15.45
C GLU A 238 17.04 -16.69 15.67
N ALA A 239 16.78 -17.07 16.93
CA ALA A 239 16.38 -18.43 17.27
C ALA A 239 15.09 -18.86 16.57
N THR A 240 14.12 -17.96 16.47
CA THR A 240 12.84 -18.21 15.79
C THR A 240 13.04 -18.33 14.28
N LEU A 241 13.87 -17.49 13.69
CA LEU A 241 14.24 -17.54 12.27
C LEU A 241 14.93 -18.87 11.95
N GLN A 242 15.97 -19.24 12.71
CA GLN A 242 16.71 -20.48 12.52
C GLN A 242 15.80 -21.71 12.61
N ARG A 243 14.89 -21.74 13.61
CA ARG A 243 13.92 -22.83 13.74
C ARG A 243 13.00 -22.92 12.52
N GLY A 244 12.50 -21.79 12.01
CA GLY A 244 11.67 -21.73 10.81
C GLY A 244 12.41 -22.24 9.57
N GLU A 245 13.64 -21.80 9.37
CA GLU A 245 14.51 -22.22 8.27
C GLU A 245 14.84 -23.72 8.33
N PHE A 246 15.19 -24.26 9.51
CA PHE A 246 15.43 -25.70 9.69
C PHE A 246 14.20 -26.55 9.37
N LEU A 247 13.02 -26.12 9.81
CA LEU A 247 11.77 -26.82 9.49
C LEU A 247 11.47 -26.78 7.99
N GLY A 248 11.62 -25.61 7.37
CA GLY A 248 11.41 -25.44 5.93
C GLY A 248 12.38 -26.26 5.09
N ALA A 249 13.68 -26.12 5.35
CA ALA A 249 14.73 -26.88 4.67
C ALA A 249 14.58 -28.39 4.87
N GLY A 250 14.22 -28.82 6.09
CA GLY A 250 13.98 -30.23 6.39
C GLY A 250 12.80 -30.81 5.61
N LEU A 251 11.68 -30.10 5.55
CA LEU A 251 10.48 -30.55 4.81
C LEU A 251 10.70 -30.58 3.31
N VAL A 252 11.19 -29.48 2.75
CA VAL A 252 11.45 -29.38 1.30
C VAL A 252 12.58 -30.31 0.90
N GLY A 253 13.67 -30.36 1.67
CA GLY A 253 14.81 -31.25 1.40
C GLY A 253 14.45 -32.72 1.50
N SER A 254 13.60 -33.15 2.44
CA SER A 254 13.11 -34.53 2.51
C SER A 254 12.23 -34.88 1.31
N ALA A 255 11.32 -34.01 0.89
CA ALA A 255 10.51 -34.23 -0.30
C ALA A 255 11.36 -34.30 -1.57
N GLN A 256 12.37 -33.44 -1.72
CA GLN A 256 13.34 -33.50 -2.82
C GLN A 256 14.15 -34.79 -2.82
N SER A 257 14.56 -35.25 -1.64
CA SER A 257 15.29 -36.52 -1.50
C SER A 257 14.42 -37.74 -1.90
N ILE A 258 13.14 -37.73 -1.53
CA ILE A 258 12.16 -38.73 -1.95
C ILE A 258 12.00 -38.71 -3.48
N LEU A 259 11.88 -37.54 -4.10
CA LEU A 259 11.80 -37.44 -5.57
C LEU A 259 13.03 -38.03 -6.26
N LYS A 260 14.24 -37.79 -5.73
CA LYS A 260 15.46 -38.39 -6.28
C LYS A 260 15.49 -39.92 -6.20
N LEU A 261 14.79 -40.52 -5.21
CA LEU A 261 14.61 -41.99 -5.17
C LEU A 261 13.82 -42.52 -6.38
N GLY A 262 13.05 -41.68 -7.07
CA GLY A 262 12.38 -42.06 -8.29
C GLY A 262 13.32 -42.42 -9.44
N LEU A 263 14.53 -41.85 -9.49
CA LEU A 263 15.55 -42.33 -10.41
C LEU A 263 15.96 -43.81 -10.09
N ALA A 264 16.18 -44.09 -8.82
CA ALA A 264 16.51 -45.42 -8.38
C ALA A 264 15.38 -46.43 -8.67
N SER A 265 14.12 -46.03 -8.45
CA SER A 265 12.95 -46.90 -8.73
C SER A 265 12.82 -47.21 -10.23
N VAL A 266 13.06 -46.22 -11.11
CA VAL A 266 13.05 -46.46 -12.58
C VAL A 266 14.23 -47.34 -13.01
N ILE A 267 15.43 -47.18 -12.43
CA ILE A 267 16.58 -48.03 -12.71
C ILE A 267 16.27 -49.48 -12.33
N ILE A 268 15.76 -49.72 -11.12
CA ILE A 268 15.48 -51.06 -10.62
C ILE A 268 14.33 -51.72 -11.41
N ALA A 269 13.20 -51.02 -11.54
CA ALA A 269 12.04 -51.51 -12.28
C ALA A 269 12.36 -51.73 -13.77
N GLY A 270 13.11 -50.82 -14.39
CA GLY A 270 13.49 -50.94 -15.79
C GLY A 270 14.46 -52.09 -16.03
N ALA A 271 15.46 -52.25 -15.18
CA ALA A 271 16.38 -53.38 -15.29
C ALA A 271 15.66 -54.73 -15.11
N TYR A 272 14.71 -54.81 -14.17
CA TYR A 272 13.89 -55.99 -13.95
C TYR A 272 13.00 -56.32 -15.16
N LEU A 273 12.27 -55.33 -15.70
CA LEU A 273 11.40 -55.49 -16.86
C LEU A 273 12.17 -55.82 -18.13
N LEU A 274 13.36 -55.23 -18.30
CA LEU A 274 14.27 -55.51 -19.41
C LEU A 274 14.76 -56.96 -19.32
N GLY A 275 15.13 -57.46 -18.12
CA GLY A 275 15.53 -58.83 -17.88
C GLY A 275 14.42 -59.85 -18.15
N LEU A 276 13.14 -59.46 -17.97
CA LEU A 276 11.98 -60.28 -18.33
C LEU A 276 11.62 -60.20 -19.84
N GLY A 277 12.30 -59.35 -20.61
CA GLY A 277 11.96 -59.10 -22.01
C GLY A 277 10.63 -58.36 -22.24
N SER A 278 10.06 -57.76 -21.16
CA SER A 278 8.78 -57.03 -21.22
C SER A 278 8.90 -55.62 -21.83
N ILE A 279 10.10 -55.08 -21.87
CA ILE A 279 10.44 -53.79 -22.50
C ILE A 279 11.73 -53.95 -23.30
N ASP A 280 11.90 -53.06 -24.26
CA ASP A 280 13.15 -52.95 -25.05
C ASP A 280 14.11 -51.94 -24.40
N MET A 281 15.38 -52.01 -24.76
CA MET A 281 16.43 -51.15 -24.27
C MET A 281 16.15 -49.65 -24.52
N PHE A 282 15.51 -49.35 -25.66
CA PHE A 282 15.20 -47.96 -26.03
C PHE A 282 14.11 -47.37 -25.19
N THR A 283 13.05 -48.12 -24.86
CA THR A 283 12.02 -47.72 -23.90
C THR A 283 12.65 -47.43 -22.54
N TYR A 284 13.57 -48.29 -22.07
CA TYR A 284 14.27 -48.06 -20.81
C TYR A 284 15.10 -46.75 -20.82
N LEU A 285 15.85 -46.51 -21.90
CA LEU A 285 16.64 -45.29 -22.07
C LEU A 285 15.77 -44.02 -22.11
N VAL A 286 14.61 -44.05 -22.77
CA VAL A 286 13.66 -42.95 -22.76
C VAL A 286 13.26 -42.58 -21.35
N PHE A 287 12.88 -43.56 -20.53
CA PHE A 287 12.49 -43.29 -19.14
C PHE A 287 13.63 -42.74 -18.29
N LEU A 288 14.87 -43.20 -18.48
CA LEU A 288 16.05 -42.69 -17.78
C LEU A 288 16.33 -41.23 -18.16
N LEU A 289 16.19 -40.86 -19.44
CA LEU A 289 16.36 -39.49 -19.90
C LEU A 289 15.26 -38.57 -19.37
N VAL A 290 14.01 -39.02 -19.38
CA VAL A 290 12.88 -38.26 -18.85
C VAL A 290 13.00 -38.04 -17.36
N VAL A 291 13.38 -39.08 -16.59
CA VAL A 291 13.63 -39.01 -15.13
C VAL A 291 14.63 -37.92 -14.79
N ALA A 292 15.72 -37.80 -15.56
CA ALA A 292 16.76 -36.81 -15.30
C ALA A 292 16.26 -35.35 -15.44
N SER A 293 15.19 -35.14 -16.19
CA SER A 293 14.67 -33.81 -16.50
C SER A 293 13.37 -33.47 -15.76
N ILE A 294 12.48 -34.45 -15.51
CA ILE A 294 11.11 -34.19 -15.03
C ILE A 294 11.03 -33.77 -13.56
N TYR A 295 11.99 -34.15 -12.74
CA TYR A 295 11.94 -33.83 -11.32
C TYR A 295 12.25 -32.36 -11.02
N ASN A 296 12.97 -31.64 -11.90
CA ASN A 296 13.21 -30.21 -11.71
C ASN A 296 11.91 -29.39 -11.71
N PRO A 297 11.00 -29.48 -12.71
CA PRO A 297 9.70 -28.82 -12.65
C PRO A 297 8.85 -29.21 -11.43
N ILE A 298 8.93 -30.48 -10.97
CA ILE A 298 8.20 -30.92 -9.77
C ILE A 298 8.77 -30.26 -8.52
N MET A 299 10.10 -30.18 -8.40
CA MET A 299 10.77 -29.50 -7.29
C MET A 299 10.45 -28.01 -7.27
N ASP A 300 10.38 -27.36 -8.44
CA ASP A 300 9.98 -25.94 -8.56
C ASP A 300 8.56 -25.72 -8.05
N VAL A 301 7.62 -26.62 -8.34
CA VAL A 301 6.26 -26.56 -7.76
C VAL A 301 6.31 -26.59 -6.24
N PHE A 302 7.12 -27.47 -5.62
CA PHE A 302 7.23 -27.54 -4.17
C PHE A 302 7.87 -26.29 -3.56
N ASN A 303 8.93 -25.75 -4.18
CA ASN A 303 9.58 -24.52 -3.74
C ASN A 303 8.63 -23.30 -3.79
N HIS A 304 7.78 -23.24 -4.82
CA HIS A 304 6.85 -22.12 -5.01
C HIS A 304 5.54 -22.25 -4.22
N MET A 305 5.21 -23.42 -3.65
CA MET A 305 3.98 -23.56 -2.86
C MET A 305 3.94 -22.65 -1.62
N ALA A 306 5.07 -22.46 -0.93
CA ALA A 306 5.15 -21.53 0.22
C ALA A 306 4.87 -20.08 -0.19
N THR A 307 5.30 -19.72 -1.39
CA THR A 307 5.16 -18.37 -1.92
C THR A 307 3.69 -18.01 -2.25
N LEU A 308 2.85 -19.03 -2.57
CA LEU A 308 1.41 -18.81 -2.80
C LEU A 308 0.65 -18.38 -1.54
N ILE A 309 1.09 -18.79 -0.36
CA ILE A 309 0.48 -18.39 0.92
C ILE A 309 0.69 -16.87 1.13
N LEU A 310 1.90 -16.40 0.84
CA LEU A 310 2.23 -14.96 0.92
C LEU A 310 1.44 -14.15 -0.10
N LEU A 311 1.17 -14.70 -1.27
CA LEU A 311 0.36 -14.07 -2.32
C LEU A 311 -1.05 -13.74 -1.81
N ASP A 312 -1.72 -14.68 -1.13
CA ASP A 312 -3.08 -14.49 -0.64
C ASP A 312 -3.17 -13.33 0.38
N VAL A 313 -2.22 -13.27 1.32
CA VAL A 313 -2.16 -12.18 2.31
C VAL A 313 -2.01 -10.80 1.64
N ARG A 314 -1.15 -10.70 0.61
CA ARG A 314 -0.92 -9.43 -0.11
C ARG A 314 -2.13 -9.02 -0.95
N ILE A 315 -2.78 -9.99 -1.59
CA ILE A 315 -4.02 -9.74 -2.36
C ILE A 315 -5.13 -9.25 -1.43
N ASP A 316 -5.28 -9.85 -0.25
CA ASP A 316 -6.33 -9.49 0.69
C ASP A 316 -6.12 -8.05 1.23
N ARG A 317 -4.87 -7.62 1.48
CA ARG A 317 -4.57 -6.21 1.83
C ARG A 317 -4.97 -5.23 0.72
N ILE A 318 -4.61 -5.53 -0.52
CA ILE A 318 -4.98 -4.67 -1.66
C ILE A 318 -6.50 -4.67 -1.85
N ARG A 319 -7.17 -5.81 -1.64
CA ARG A 319 -8.63 -5.90 -1.71
C ARG A 319 -9.28 -5.06 -0.62
N GLU A 320 -8.81 -5.18 0.63
CA GLU A 320 -9.28 -4.34 1.74
C GLU A 320 -9.18 -2.84 1.39
N MET A 321 -8.04 -2.41 0.82
CA MET A 321 -7.87 -1.02 0.40
C MET A 321 -8.82 -0.62 -0.74
N ASN A 322 -9.03 -1.48 -1.72
CA ASN A 322 -9.94 -1.21 -2.83
C ASN A 322 -11.42 -1.17 -2.40
N ASP A 323 -11.78 -1.97 -1.39
CA ASP A 323 -13.14 -2.08 -0.88
C ASP A 323 -13.51 -0.97 0.12
N MET A 324 -12.53 -0.15 0.55
CA MET A 324 -12.78 0.99 1.42
C MET A 324 -13.81 1.95 0.81
N PRO A 325 -14.78 2.44 1.60
CA PRO A 325 -15.80 3.35 1.11
C PRO A 325 -15.18 4.68 0.69
N ALA A 326 -15.29 5.03 -0.59
CA ALA A 326 -14.91 6.33 -1.11
C ALA A 326 -16.08 7.31 -0.99
N GLN A 327 -15.77 8.57 -0.68
CA GLN A 327 -16.77 9.63 -0.73
C GLN A 327 -17.17 9.89 -2.17
N GLN A 328 -18.49 9.98 -2.41
CA GLN A 328 -19.06 10.25 -3.72
C GLN A 328 -19.84 11.56 -3.66
N GLY A 329 -19.96 12.25 -4.79
CA GLY A 329 -20.73 13.48 -4.91
C GLY A 329 -20.79 13.96 -6.35
N ASP A 330 -21.54 15.03 -6.55
CA ASP A 330 -21.75 15.68 -7.84
C ASP A 330 -20.54 16.58 -8.14
N GLU A 331 -19.88 16.32 -9.28
CA GLU A 331 -18.72 17.09 -9.74
C GLU A 331 -19.11 18.44 -10.37
N ASP A 332 -20.33 18.58 -10.88
CA ASP A 332 -20.83 19.80 -11.55
C ASP A 332 -21.71 20.66 -10.61
N CYS A 333 -21.26 20.87 -9.39
CA CYS A 333 -22.01 21.55 -8.36
C CYS A 333 -21.63 23.04 -8.21
N THR A 334 -22.53 23.94 -8.60
CA THR A 334 -22.46 25.36 -8.23
C THR A 334 -23.20 25.60 -6.90
N VAL A 335 -22.57 26.37 -6.01
CA VAL A 335 -23.12 26.75 -4.70
C VAL A 335 -23.56 28.19 -4.75
N GLU A 336 -24.83 28.44 -4.36
CA GLU A 336 -25.41 29.79 -4.30
C GLU A 336 -25.26 30.38 -2.88
N GLY A 337 -24.10 30.96 -2.60
CA GLY A 337 -23.77 31.52 -1.30
C GLY A 337 -22.86 30.58 -0.47
N TYR A 338 -22.42 31.10 0.70
CA TYR A 338 -21.37 30.47 1.51
C TYR A 338 -21.74 30.41 2.99
N ASP A 339 -23.03 30.38 3.32
CA ASP A 339 -23.50 30.07 4.68
C ASP A 339 -23.23 28.58 4.97
N ILE A 340 -22.65 28.27 6.12
CA ILE A 340 -22.49 26.89 6.60
C ILE A 340 -23.55 26.64 7.67
N CYS A 341 -24.47 25.71 7.42
CA CYS A 341 -25.52 25.39 8.36
C CYS A 341 -25.40 23.93 8.83
N PHE A 342 -25.33 23.74 10.13
CA PHE A 342 -25.46 22.47 10.81
C PHE A 342 -26.91 22.32 11.30
N ASP A 343 -27.57 21.26 10.93
CA ASP A 343 -28.93 20.93 11.34
C ASP A 343 -28.97 19.53 11.97
N LYS A 344 -29.10 19.49 13.30
CA LYS A 344 -29.21 18.28 14.12
C LYS A 344 -28.12 17.26 13.83
N VAL A 345 -26.86 17.68 13.72
CA VAL A 345 -25.75 16.83 13.32
C VAL A 345 -25.33 15.90 14.44
N ASP A 346 -25.31 14.60 14.13
CA ASP A 346 -24.77 13.53 14.95
C ASP A 346 -23.51 12.95 14.33
N PHE A 347 -22.47 12.77 15.14
CA PHE A 347 -21.21 12.21 14.65
C PHE A 347 -20.44 11.43 15.74
N ALA A 348 -19.78 10.34 15.31
CA ALA A 348 -18.81 9.56 16.10
C ALA A 348 -17.64 9.16 15.19
N TYR A 349 -16.42 9.11 15.69
CA TYR A 349 -15.27 8.57 14.94
C TYR A 349 -15.35 7.05 14.84
N GLU A 350 -15.75 6.40 15.91
CA GLU A 350 -16.01 4.97 16.00
C GLU A 350 -17.44 4.74 16.51
N THR A 351 -18.00 3.59 16.27
CA THR A 351 -19.38 3.25 16.66
C THR A 351 -19.65 3.32 18.16
N SER A 352 -18.58 3.42 19.00
CA SER A 352 -18.70 3.32 20.45
C SER A 352 -18.77 4.67 21.20
N LYS A 353 -18.28 5.78 20.63
CA LYS A 353 -18.21 7.08 21.33
C LYS A 353 -18.72 8.23 20.46
N GLN A 354 -19.95 8.65 20.70
CA GLN A 354 -20.55 9.80 20.05
C GLN A 354 -19.84 11.10 20.47
N VAL A 355 -19.36 11.88 19.48
CA VAL A 355 -18.61 13.13 19.66
C VAL A 355 -19.51 14.35 19.50
N LEU A 356 -20.43 14.34 18.53
CA LEU A 356 -21.44 15.38 18.37
C LEU A 356 -22.84 14.77 18.50
N ARG A 357 -23.75 15.52 19.19
CA ARG A 357 -25.12 15.10 19.45
C ARG A 357 -26.06 16.25 19.15
N ASN A 358 -26.88 16.09 18.12
CA ASN A 358 -27.91 17.07 17.73
C ASN A 358 -27.38 18.50 17.62
N VAL A 359 -26.17 18.68 17.03
CA VAL A 359 -25.52 19.97 16.92
C VAL A 359 -26.17 20.80 15.81
N SER A 360 -26.65 22.01 16.15
CA SER A 360 -27.28 22.93 15.21
C SER A 360 -26.76 24.35 15.42
N PHE A 361 -26.17 24.93 14.38
CA PHE A 361 -25.74 26.34 14.32
C PHE A 361 -25.54 26.78 12.85
N THR A 362 -25.41 28.08 12.65
CA THR A 362 -25.15 28.64 11.32
C THR A 362 -23.97 29.61 11.35
N ALA A 363 -22.96 29.37 10.53
CA ALA A 363 -21.90 30.32 10.24
C ALA A 363 -22.29 31.12 8.99
N LYS A 364 -22.69 32.39 9.19
CA LYS A 364 -23.22 33.25 8.12
C LYS A 364 -22.14 33.75 7.20
N GLN A 365 -22.47 33.87 5.92
CA GLN A 365 -21.60 34.43 4.89
C GLN A 365 -21.06 35.81 5.27
N GLY A 366 -19.77 36.02 5.03
CA GLY A 366 -19.11 37.31 5.33
C GLY A 366 -18.95 37.59 6.82
N LYS A 367 -19.19 36.63 7.70
CA LYS A 367 -19.10 36.74 9.16
C LYS A 367 -18.08 35.78 9.73
N VAL A 368 -17.54 36.17 10.88
CA VAL A 368 -16.64 35.33 11.67
C VAL A 368 -17.46 34.60 12.76
N THR A 369 -17.50 33.27 12.72
CA THR A 369 -18.12 32.43 13.74
C THR A 369 -17.02 31.73 14.52
N ALA A 370 -17.00 31.92 15.84
CA ALA A 370 -16.03 31.29 16.73
C ALA A 370 -16.64 30.06 17.45
N LEU A 371 -15.98 28.91 17.32
CA LEU A 371 -16.28 27.70 18.08
C LEU A 371 -15.42 27.71 19.35
N VAL A 372 -16.06 27.77 20.50
CA VAL A 372 -15.40 27.81 21.81
C VAL A 372 -15.93 26.67 22.70
N GLY A 373 -15.21 26.34 23.77
CA GLY A 373 -15.61 25.29 24.71
C GLY A 373 -14.42 24.51 25.27
N PRO A 374 -14.65 23.61 26.23
CA PRO A 374 -13.58 22.78 26.80
C PRO A 374 -12.95 21.84 25.75
N SER A 375 -11.75 21.33 26.07
CA SER A 375 -11.12 20.27 25.26
C SER A 375 -12.05 19.05 25.19
N GLY A 376 -12.14 18.43 24.02
CA GLY A 376 -13.08 17.33 23.78
C GLY A 376 -14.54 17.74 23.53
N GLY A 377 -14.88 19.04 23.55
CA GLY A 377 -16.25 19.53 23.31
C GLY A 377 -16.78 19.38 21.88
N GLY A 378 -15.95 18.96 20.90
CA GLY A 378 -16.36 18.76 19.51
C GLY A 378 -16.03 19.90 18.55
N LYS A 379 -15.25 20.92 18.96
CA LYS A 379 -14.90 22.09 18.16
C LYS A 379 -14.17 21.75 16.84
N SER A 380 -13.01 21.09 16.97
CA SER A 380 -12.19 20.69 15.79
C SER A 380 -12.92 19.69 14.91
N THR A 381 -13.71 18.78 15.52
CA THR A 381 -14.59 17.87 14.80
C THR A 381 -15.61 18.62 13.95
N SER A 382 -16.31 19.63 14.52
CA SER A 382 -17.29 20.42 13.80
C SER A 382 -16.67 21.18 12.62
N ALA A 383 -15.48 21.80 12.81
CA ALA A 383 -14.79 22.47 11.71
C ALA A 383 -14.38 21.51 10.59
N LYS A 384 -13.86 20.34 10.94
CA LYS A 384 -13.48 19.31 9.97
C LYS A 384 -14.68 18.72 9.24
N LEU A 385 -15.82 18.55 9.90
CA LEU A 385 -17.08 18.12 9.28
C LEU A 385 -17.65 19.16 8.33
N ALA A 386 -17.49 20.46 8.61
CA ALA A 386 -17.88 21.53 7.68
C ALA A 386 -17.17 21.42 6.32
N ALA A 387 -15.93 20.92 6.30
CA ALA A 387 -15.16 20.63 5.09
C ALA A 387 -15.33 19.19 4.56
N ARG A 388 -16.25 18.45 5.12
CA ARG A 388 -16.53 17.03 4.76
C ARG A 388 -15.28 16.12 4.85
N PHE A 389 -14.43 16.31 5.89
CA PHE A 389 -13.32 15.38 6.13
C PHE A 389 -13.82 13.99 6.54
N TRP A 390 -15.03 13.92 7.13
CA TRP A 390 -15.82 12.73 7.39
C TRP A 390 -17.26 12.94 6.93
N ASP A 391 -17.96 11.87 6.65
CA ASP A 391 -19.41 11.90 6.50
C ASP A 391 -20.10 11.76 7.86
N ILE A 392 -21.22 12.45 8.05
CA ILE A 392 -21.98 12.46 9.30
C ILE A 392 -22.89 11.23 9.42
N HIS A 393 -23.24 10.86 10.65
CA HIS A 393 -24.14 9.73 10.91
C HIS A 393 -25.61 10.12 10.93
N GLY A 394 -25.92 11.38 11.25
CA GLY A 394 -27.29 11.90 11.30
C GLY A 394 -27.33 13.40 11.16
N GLY A 395 -28.48 13.94 10.80
CA GLY A 395 -28.66 15.35 10.53
C GLY A 395 -28.21 15.76 9.13
N LYS A 396 -27.85 17.03 8.97
CA LYS A 396 -27.45 17.60 7.69
C LYS A 396 -26.47 18.76 7.88
N ILE A 397 -25.46 18.84 7.00
CA ILE A 397 -24.59 20.03 6.87
C ILE A 397 -24.77 20.60 5.46
N THR A 398 -24.97 21.92 5.36
CA THR A 398 -25.14 22.57 4.06
C THR A 398 -24.13 23.70 3.88
N LEU A 399 -23.71 23.91 2.63
CA LEU A 399 -22.98 25.09 2.17
C LEU A 399 -23.86 25.84 1.15
N GLY A 400 -24.24 27.09 1.46
CA GLY A 400 -25.16 27.86 0.61
C GLY A 400 -26.50 27.15 0.38
N GLY A 401 -27.04 26.47 1.41
CA GLY A 401 -28.28 25.69 1.34
C GLY A 401 -28.16 24.31 0.70
N ARG A 402 -27.04 23.99 0.05
CA ARG A 402 -26.82 22.67 -0.58
C ARG A 402 -26.13 21.70 0.38
N ASP A 403 -26.62 20.47 0.41
CA ASP A 403 -26.12 19.39 1.25
C ASP A 403 -24.70 18.99 0.82
N ILE A 404 -23.71 19.14 1.70
CA ILE A 404 -22.30 18.84 1.40
C ILE A 404 -22.06 17.34 1.14
N SER A 405 -22.90 16.45 1.66
CA SER A 405 -22.78 15.02 1.41
C SER A 405 -23.02 14.63 -0.06
N LYS A 406 -23.66 15.52 -0.82
CA LYS A 406 -23.96 15.33 -2.25
C LYS A 406 -22.98 16.04 -3.18
N ILE A 407 -22.02 16.80 -2.65
CA ILE A 407 -21.00 17.51 -3.44
C ILE A 407 -19.74 16.68 -3.43
N ASP A 408 -19.10 16.50 -4.59
CA ASP A 408 -17.78 15.85 -4.63
C ASP A 408 -16.79 16.55 -3.67
N PRO A 409 -16.01 15.81 -2.85
CA PRO A 409 -15.12 16.41 -1.86
C PRO A 409 -14.10 17.39 -2.44
N GLU A 410 -13.54 17.12 -3.63
CA GLU A 410 -12.59 18.04 -4.26
C GLU A 410 -13.26 19.32 -4.73
N MET A 411 -14.49 19.22 -5.24
CA MET A 411 -15.29 20.38 -5.63
C MET A 411 -15.72 21.20 -4.42
N LEU A 412 -16.09 20.53 -3.32
CA LEU A 412 -16.39 21.20 -2.06
C LEU A 412 -15.16 21.97 -1.55
N LEU A 413 -14.01 21.31 -1.49
CA LEU A 413 -12.76 21.88 -0.97
C LEU A 413 -12.19 23.03 -1.82
N LYS A 414 -12.61 23.19 -3.07
CA LYS A 414 -12.29 24.41 -3.84
C LYS A 414 -12.83 25.67 -3.18
N ASN A 415 -13.94 25.56 -2.45
CA ASN A 415 -14.56 26.69 -1.74
C ASN A 415 -13.95 26.95 -0.35
N TYR A 416 -13.05 26.10 0.12
CA TYR A 416 -12.46 26.18 1.47
C TYR A 416 -10.96 26.48 1.42
N ALA A 417 -10.48 27.35 2.28
CA ALA A 417 -9.07 27.40 2.67
C ALA A 417 -8.98 27.03 4.16
N VAL A 418 -8.11 26.09 4.47
CA VAL A 418 -7.94 25.57 5.83
C VAL A 418 -6.55 25.91 6.32
N VAL A 419 -6.47 26.56 7.48
CA VAL A 419 -5.22 26.79 8.21
C VAL A 419 -5.22 25.87 9.42
N PHE A 420 -4.41 24.82 9.38
CA PHE A 420 -4.30 23.82 10.43
C PHE A 420 -3.44 24.31 11.59
N GLN A 421 -3.64 23.72 12.77
CA GLN A 421 -2.81 23.92 13.95
C GLN A 421 -1.37 23.45 13.67
N ASP A 422 -1.23 22.21 13.21
CA ASP A 422 0.04 21.62 12.79
C ASP A 422 0.24 21.81 11.28
N VAL A 423 1.20 22.68 10.94
CA VAL A 423 1.49 23.01 9.54
C VAL A 423 2.43 22.00 8.94
N SER A 424 1.97 21.29 7.92
CA SER A 424 2.83 20.43 7.09
C SER A 424 3.37 21.17 5.88
N LEU A 425 4.70 21.14 5.72
CA LEU A 425 5.41 21.70 4.58
C LEU A 425 6.08 20.59 3.77
N PHE A 426 6.17 20.80 2.46
CA PHE A 426 6.83 19.86 1.57
C PHE A 426 8.33 20.14 1.51
N ASN A 427 9.13 19.12 1.30
CA ASN A 427 10.56 19.26 1.00
C ASN A 427 10.75 19.88 -0.39
N ALA A 428 10.55 21.16 -0.45
CA ALA A 428 10.57 21.99 -1.67
C ALA A 428 11.00 23.42 -1.31
N SER A 429 11.04 24.32 -2.27
CA SER A 429 11.33 25.73 -2.01
C SER A 429 10.20 26.42 -1.24
N VAL A 430 10.48 27.57 -0.63
CA VAL A 430 9.45 28.43 -0.03
C VAL A 430 8.43 28.84 -1.09
N MET A 431 8.88 29.19 -2.30
CA MET A 431 8.04 29.54 -3.45
C MET A 431 7.04 28.42 -3.76
N ASP A 432 7.52 27.19 -3.93
CA ASP A 432 6.68 26.05 -4.27
C ASP A 432 5.71 25.70 -3.15
N ASN A 433 6.14 25.83 -1.90
CA ASN A 433 5.28 25.63 -0.75
C ASN A 433 4.11 26.62 -0.70
N ILE A 434 4.30 27.88 -1.06
CA ILE A 434 3.21 28.86 -1.14
C ILE A 434 2.34 28.59 -2.38
N LYS A 435 2.92 28.23 -3.52
CA LYS A 435 2.19 27.90 -4.78
C LYS A 435 1.19 26.75 -4.65
N ILE A 436 1.29 25.92 -3.62
CA ILE A 436 0.27 24.90 -3.33
C ILE A 436 -1.14 25.50 -3.22
N GLY A 437 -1.26 26.74 -2.75
CA GLY A 437 -2.55 27.43 -2.68
C GLY A 437 -3.21 27.65 -4.05
N LYS A 438 -2.40 27.91 -5.10
CA LYS A 438 -2.86 28.10 -6.49
C LYS A 438 -1.74 27.69 -7.44
N LYS A 439 -1.90 26.53 -8.09
CA LYS A 439 -0.85 25.89 -8.91
C LYS A 439 -0.30 26.80 -10.02
N ASP A 440 -1.17 27.58 -10.66
CA ASP A 440 -0.83 28.43 -11.80
C ASP A 440 -0.52 29.89 -11.38
N ALA A 441 -0.22 30.12 -10.09
CA ALA A 441 0.13 31.45 -9.59
C ALA A 441 1.46 31.92 -10.15
N THR A 442 1.50 33.23 -10.51
CA THR A 442 2.76 33.89 -10.90
C THR A 442 3.64 34.15 -9.66
N GLU A 443 4.93 34.39 -9.89
CA GLU A 443 5.84 34.75 -8.78
C GLU A 443 5.41 36.06 -8.08
N GLU A 444 4.86 37.03 -8.84
CA GLU A 444 4.37 38.27 -8.31
C GLU A 444 3.17 38.05 -7.38
N GLU A 445 2.22 37.18 -7.76
CA GLU A 445 1.09 36.80 -6.90
C GLU A 445 1.59 36.15 -5.60
N VAL A 446 2.56 35.22 -5.68
CA VAL A 446 3.14 34.57 -4.51
C VAL A 446 3.84 35.60 -3.60
N LYS A 447 4.68 36.49 -4.15
CA LYS A 447 5.37 37.52 -3.39
C LYS A 447 4.40 38.53 -2.77
N ALA A 448 3.28 38.81 -3.43
CA ALA A 448 2.23 39.71 -2.90
C ALA A 448 1.56 39.09 -1.67
N VAL A 449 1.11 37.82 -1.73
CA VAL A 449 0.47 37.16 -0.57
C VAL A 449 1.46 36.87 0.54
N ALA A 450 2.72 36.58 0.21
CA ALA A 450 3.77 36.38 1.20
C ALA A 450 4.00 37.65 2.04
N ARG A 451 3.96 38.85 1.41
CA ARG A 451 4.01 40.13 2.13
C ARG A 451 2.80 40.34 3.04
N LEU A 452 1.59 40.01 2.56
CA LEU A 452 0.38 40.08 3.37
C LEU A 452 0.44 39.16 4.59
N ALA A 453 1.00 37.96 4.41
CA ALA A 453 1.23 36.98 5.48
C ALA A 453 2.49 37.28 6.32
N ARG A 454 3.19 38.40 6.10
CA ARG A 454 4.42 38.77 6.81
C ARG A 454 5.55 37.72 6.70
N CYS A 455 5.64 37.08 5.51
CA CYS A 455 6.71 36.09 5.24
C CYS A 455 8.00 36.76 4.74
N ASP A 456 7.93 37.93 4.11
CA ASP A 456 9.04 38.63 3.46
C ASP A 456 10.20 38.90 4.41
N GLU A 457 9.94 39.23 5.68
CA GLU A 457 10.97 39.49 6.69
C GLU A 457 11.88 38.29 6.96
N PHE A 458 11.33 37.12 7.10
CA PHE A 458 12.16 35.92 7.33
C PHE A 458 12.73 35.37 6.01
N ILE A 459 11.96 35.41 4.91
CA ILE A 459 12.43 34.97 3.59
C ILE A 459 13.67 35.74 3.14
N ALA A 460 13.72 37.05 3.41
CA ALA A 460 14.90 37.87 3.10
C ALA A 460 16.18 37.45 3.85
N ARG A 461 16.05 36.72 4.97
CA ARG A 461 17.17 36.20 5.76
C ARG A 461 17.63 34.81 5.31
N LEU A 462 16.84 34.13 4.48
CA LEU A 462 17.18 32.81 3.96
C LEU A 462 18.26 32.90 2.86
N PRO A 463 19.15 31.91 2.74
CA PRO A 463 20.31 31.95 1.82
C PRO A 463 19.95 32.25 0.36
N ASN A 464 18.83 31.66 -0.13
CA ASN A 464 18.36 31.83 -1.52
C ASN A 464 16.97 32.49 -1.57
N GLY A 465 16.55 33.21 -0.50
CA GLY A 465 15.23 33.81 -0.45
C GLY A 465 14.09 32.81 -0.71
N TYR A 466 13.22 33.12 -1.68
CA TYR A 466 12.09 32.26 -2.05
C TYR A 466 12.48 30.89 -2.62
N ASP A 467 13.68 30.76 -3.20
CA ASP A 467 14.18 29.50 -3.78
C ASP A 467 14.90 28.60 -2.75
N THR A 468 14.92 29.03 -1.48
CA THR A 468 15.50 28.21 -0.40
C THR A 468 14.71 26.93 -0.19
N LEU A 469 15.38 25.78 -0.25
CA LEU A 469 14.84 24.48 0.14
C LEU A 469 14.71 24.41 1.66
N ILE A 470 13.51 24.08 2.18
CA ILE A 470 13.21 24.15 3.61
C ILE A 470 13.26 22.82 4.34
N GLY A 471 13.64 21.74 3.65
CA GLY A 471 13.75 20.40 4.23
C GLY A 471 12.42 19.70 4.46
N GLU A 472 12.47 18.53 5.07
CA GLU A 472 11.27 17.76 5.41
C GLU A 472 10.46 18.51 6.47
N ASN A 473 9.16 18.67 6.20
CA ASN A 473 8.21 19.39 7.05
C ASN A 473 8.68 20.80 7.48
N GLY A 474 9.59 21.42 6.71
CA GLY A 474 10.11 22.75 7.01
C GLY A 474 10.98 22.79 8.27
N GLU A 475 11.81 21.76 8.50
CA GLU A 475 12.67 21.62 9.70
C GLU A 475 13.62 22.82 9.90
N SER A 476 13.99 23.51 8.82
CA SER A 476 14.84 24.71 8.87
C SER A 476 14.12 25.98 9.34
N LEU A 477 12.76 25.92 9.53
CA LEU A 477 11.92 27.06 9.87
C LEU A 477 11.35 26.93 11.29
N SER A 478 11.18 28.07 11.96
CA SER A 478 10.46 28.16 13.22
C SER A 478 8.96 27.85 13.05
N GLY A 479 8.26 27.49 14.14
CA GLY A 479 6.82 27.26 14.11
C GLY A 479 6.01 28.44 13.55
N GLY A 480 6.40 29.67 13.92
CA GLY A 480 5.76 30.89 13.43
C GLY A 480 5.98 31.14 11.94
N GLU A 481 7.16 30.83 11.41
CA GLU A 481 7.46 30.95 9.98
C GLU A 481 6.67 29.93 9.16
N ARG A 482 6.58 28.66 9.64
CA ARG A 482 5.73 27.65 9.02
C ARG A 482 4.26 28.08 8.99
N GLN A 483 3.76 28.65 10.09
CA GLN A 483 2.39 29.13 10.19
C GLN A 483 2.10 30.27 9.18
N ARG A 484 3.05 31.24 9.03
CA ARG A 484 2.92 32.30 8.05
C ARG A 484 2.88 31.78 6.61
N ILE A 485 3.65 30.75 6.28
CA ILE A 485 3.57 30.08 4.96
C ILE A 485 2.18 29.45 4.77
N SER A 486 1.60 28.82 5.80
CA SER A 486 0.24 28.27 5.73
C SER A 486 -0.82 29.35 5.48
N ILE A 487 -0.69 30.51 6.12
CA ILE A 487 -1.55 31.67 5.87
C ILE A 487 -1.36 32.21 4.44
N ALA A 488 -0.12 32.29 3.96
CA ALA A 488 0.15 32.71 2.57
C ALA A 488 -0.49 31.75 1.55
N ARG A 489 -0.46 30.42 1.79
CA ARG A 489 -1.19 29.44 0.99
C ARG A 489 -2.70 29.71 0.96
N ALA A 490 -3.28 30.01 2.12
CA ALA A 490 -4.70 30.30 2.24
C ALA A 490 -5.10 31.61 1.54
N LEU A 491 -4.26 32.66 1.65
CA LEU A 491 -4.43 33.90 0.92
C LEU A 491 -4.34 33.72 -0.60
N LEU A 492 -3.37 32.93 -1.06
CA LEU A 492 -3.16 32.64 -2.49
C LEU A 492 -4.33 31.85 -3.09
N LYS A 493 -4.92 30.94 -2.30
CA LYS A 493 -6.10 30.17 -2.70
C LYS A 493 -7.34 31.04 -2.87
N ASP A 494 -7.45 32.12 -2.12
CA ASP A 494 -8.54 33.10 -2.11
C ASP A 494 -9.95 32.49 -2.02
N ALA A 495 -10.10 31.41 -1.26
CA ALA A 495 -11.37 30.72 -1.10
C ALA A 495 -12.39 31.57 -0.33
N PRO A 496 -13.71 31.44 -0.63
CA PRO A 496 -14.77 32.20 0.05
C PRO A 496 -15.03 31.79 1.50
N VAL A 497 -14.64 30.55 1.87
CA VAL A 497 -14.78 30.00 3.22
C VAL A 497 -13.40 29.72 3.81
N ILE A 498 -13.17 30.18 5.05
CA ILE A 498 -11.92 29.98 5.78
C ILE A 498 -12.19 29.18 7.04
N LEU A 499 -11.46 28.10 7.24
CA LEU A 499 -11.43 27.35 8.49
C LEU A 499 -10.08 27.57 9.17
N LEU A 500 -10.10 28.10 10.40
CA LEU A 500 -8.90 28.35 11.20
C LEU A 500 -8.91 27.45 12.43
N ASP A 501 -7.96 26.51 12.50
CA ASP A 501 -7.78 25.64 13.65
C ASP A 501 -6.58 26.12 14.47
N GLU A 502 -6.85 26.83 15.57
CA GLU A 502 -5.89 27.28 16.58
C GLU A 502 -4.55 27.85 16.05
N ALA A 503 -4.62 28.74 15.06
CA ALA A 503 -3.46 29.22 14.32
C ALA A 503 -2.37 29.96 15.14
N THR A 504 -2.54 30.14 16.48
CA THR A 504 -1.63 30.94 17.32
C THR A 504 -1.24 30.28 18.66
N ALA A 505 -1.49 28.97 18.86
CA ALA A 505 -1.44 28.35 20.18
C ALA A 505 -0.04 28.22 20.82
N SER A 506 1.04 28.14 20.04
CA SER A 506 2.39 27.81 20.55
C SER A 506 3.45 28.87 20.23
N LEU A 507 3.05 30.14 20.07
CA LEU A 507 3.93 31.16 19.52
C LEU A 507 4.30 32.21 20.55
N ASP A 508 5.50 32.77 20.41
CA ASP A 508 5.96 33.94 21.13
C ASP A 508 5.15 35.20 20.71
N VAL A 509 5.14 36.20 21.58
CA VAL A 509 4.29 37.43 21.44
C VAL A 509 4.55 38.18 20.12
N GLU A 510 5.79 38.18 19.64
CA GLU A 510 6.17 38.88 18.41
C GLU A 510 5.59 38.16 17.19
N ASN A 511 5.77 36.86 17.07
CA ASN A 511 5.19 36.05 16.01
C ASN A 511 3.65 36.02 16.06
N GLU A 512 3.05 36.04 17.27
CA GLU A 512 1.59 36.15 17.40
C GLU A 512 1.05 37.42 16.73
N THR A 513 1.70 38.56 16.92
CA THR A 513 1.28 39.84 16.32
C THR A 513 1.35 39.81 14.79
N LEU A 514 2.43 39.23 14.24
CA LEU A 514 2.61 39.09 12.78
C LEU A 514 1.57 38.15 12.17
N ILE A 515 1.30 37.06 12.84
CA ILE A 515 0.29 36.08 12.39
C ILE A 515 -1.12 36.67 12.45
N GLN A 516 -1.46 37.40 13.53
CA GLN A 516 -2.75 38.10 13.63
C GLN A 516 -2.96 39.13 12.51
N ALA A 517 -1.90 39.83 12.07
CA ALA A 517 -1.97 40.71 10.94
C ALA A 517 -2.29 39.92 9.64
N GLY A 518 -1.62 38.80 9.39
CA GLY A 518 -1.90 37.92 8.25
C GLY A 518 -3.31 37.33 8.28
N ILE A 519 -3.77 36.87 9.45
CA ILE A 519 -5.14 36.34 9.63
C ILE A 519 -6.16 37.47 9.36
N SER A 520 -5.93 38.69 9.84
CA SER A 520 -6.82 39.81 9.63
C SER A 520 -7.02 40.12 8.15
N GLU A 521 -5.97 39.98 7.32
CA GLU A 521 -6.09 40.10 5.85
C GLU A 521 -6.87 38.90 5.27
N LEU A 522 -6.59 37.68 5.72
CA LEU A 522 -7.21 36.46 5.21
C LEU A 522 -8.74 36.43 5.40
N ILE A 523 -9.24 36.94 6.53
CA ILE A 523 -10.66 36.84 6.90
C ILE A 523 -11.54 37.94 6.30
N LYS A 524 -10.97 38.95 5.64
CA LYS A 524 -11.74 40.06 5.07
C LYS A 524 -12.78 39.57 4.07
N ASN A 525 -14.04 39.93 4.30
CA ASN A 525 -15.18 39.58 3.42
C ASN A 525 -15.37 38.08 3.16
N LYS A 526 -14.85 37.19 4.04
CA LYS A 526 -14.97 35.74 3.95
C LYS A 526 -15.93 35.21 4.98
N THR A 527 -16.49 34.02 4.70
CA THR A 527 -17.18 33.21 5.70
C THR A 527 -16.13 32.47 6.53
N VAL A 528 -16.06 32.75 7.82
CA VAL A 528 -14.96 32.26 8.65
C VAL A 528 -15.48 31.43 9.82
N VAL A 529 -14.93 30.25 9.99
CA VAL A 529 -15.11 29.42 11.19
C VAL A 529 -13.76 29.30 11.89
N ILE A 530 -13.68 29.80 13.13
CA ILE A 530 -12.45 29.79 13.92
C ILE A 530 -12.64 28.88 15.15
N ILE A 531 -11.71 27.96 15.36
CA ILE A 531 -11.61 27.27 16.63
C ILE A 531 -10.72 28.11 17.54
N ALA A 532 -11.32 28.62 18.61
CA ALA A 532 -10.63 29.55 19.49
C ALA A 532 -10.36 28.96 20.86
N HIS A 533 -9.09 28.98 21.26
CA HIS A 533 -8.63 28.68 22.60
C HIS A 533 -8.23 29.94 23.39
N ARG A 534 -8.02 31.06 22.71
CA ARG A 534 -7.66 32.35 23.31
C ARG A 534 -8.78 33.39 23.10
N MET A 535 -9.11 34.14 24.16
CA MET A 535 -10.18 35.15 24.10
C MET A 535 -9.90 36.30 23.15
N ARG A 536 -8.63 36.63 22.89
CA ARG A 536 -8.27 37.67 21.88
C ARG A 536 -8.80 37.32 20.50
N THR A 537 -8.79 36.04 20.13
CA THR A 537 -9.30 35.57 18.85
C THR A 537 -10.84 35.62 18.77
N VAL A 538 -11.50 35.53 19.91
CA VAL A 538 -12.97 35.54 20.03
C VAL A 538 -13.52 36.97 20.06
N ALA A 539 -12.72 37.96 20.50
CA ALA A 539 -13.18 39.35 20.66
C ALA A 539 -13.70 39.99 19.35
N ASN A 540 -13.18 39.54 18.22
CA ASN A 540 -13.58 40.06 16.90
C ASN A 540 -14.60 39.13 16.18
N ALA A 541 -15.12 38.12 16.86
CA ALA A 541 -16.14 37.21 16.28
C ALA A 541 -17.51 37.91 16.23
N HIS A 542 -18.25 37.68 15.15
CA HIS A 542 -19.62 38.15 15.01
C HIS A 542 -20.63 37.24 15.69
N HIS A 543 -20.29 35.94 15.77
CA HIS A 543 -21.12 34.89 16.36
C HIS A 543 -20.24 33.89 17.11
N ILE A 544 -20.68 33.49 18.27
CA ILE A 544 -20.00 32.50 19.11
C ILE A 544 -20.91 31.27 19.24
N VAL A 545 -20.33 30.10 19.13
CA VAL A 545 -20.98 28.80 19.41
C VAL A 545 -20.18 28.09 20.48
N VAL A 546 -20.79 27.91 21.65
CA VAL A 546 -20.19 27.21 22.79
C VAL A 546 -20.55 25.73 22.68
N LEU A 547 -19.54 24.90 22.40
CA LEU A 547 -19.66 23.44 22.34
C LEU A 547 -19.20 22.83 23.66
N LYS A 548 -20.08 22.06 24.31
CA LYS A 548 -19.80 21.33 25.55
C LYS A 548 -20.41 19.94 25.47
N ASP A 549 -19.62 18.93 25.80
CA ASP A 549 -20.03 17.52 25.80
C ASP A 549 -20.72 17.08 24.49
N GLY A 550 -20.24 17.61 23.36
CA GLY A 550 -20.74 17.29 22.02
C GLY A 550 -22.06 17.96 21.66
N THR A 551 -22.54 18.96 22.41
CA THR A 551 -23.78 19.70 22.15
C THR A 551 -23.53 21.22 22.10
N VAL A 552 -24.41 21.97 21.46
CA VAL A 552 -24.39 23.43 21.54
C VAL A 552 -25.00 23.88 22.86
N ALA A 553 -24.17 24.32 23.78
CA ALA A 553 -24.62 24.81 25.08
C ALA A 553 -25.19 26.24 25.00
N GLU A 554 -24.54 27.09 24.21
CA GLU A 554 -24.93 28.49 23.98
C GLU A 554 -24.50 28.94 22.60
N GLN A 555 -25.24 29.85 22.01
CA GLN A 555 -24.84 30.56 20.79
C GLN A 555 -25.43 31.97 20.74
N GLY A 556 -24.71 32.93 20.14
CA GLY A 556 -25.14 34.32 20.03
C GLY A 556 -23.96 35.28 19.77
N ALA A 557 -24.27 36.59 19.80
CA ALA A 557 -23.23 37.60 19.77
C ALA A 557 -22.40 37.64 21.06
N PRO A 558 -21.10 38.03 21.02
CA PRO A 558 -20.25 38.06 22.22
C PRO A 558 -20.87 38.83 23.40
N ASP A 559 -21.40 40.03 23.16
CA ASP A 559 -21.99 40.87 24.22
C ASP A 559 -23.26 40.24 24.83
N GLU A 560 -24.08 39.60 24.01
CA GLU A 560 -25.28 38.91 24.49
C GLU A 560 -24.92 37.69 25.40
N LEU A 561 -23.90 36.94 25.03
CA LEU A 561 -23.47 35.78 25.79
C LEU A 561 -22.80 36.18 27.11
N LEU A 562 -22.06 37.29 27.12
CA LEU A 562 -21.48 37.85 28.35
C LEU A 562 -22.60 38.33 29.31
N ALA A 563 -23.65 38.98 28.78
CA ALA A 563 -24.76 39.45 29.59
C ALA A 563 -25.60 38.31 30.20
N ARG A 564 -25.65 37.14 29.56
CA ARG A 564 -26.37 35.93 30.05
C ARG A 564 -25.69 35.26 31.22
N ASN A 565 -24.43 35.60 31.57
CA ASN A 565 -23.63 34.95 32.62
C ASN A 565 -23.58 33.40 32.55
N GLY A 566 -23.62 32.87 31.32
CA GLY A 566 -23.64 31.43 31.05
C GLY A 566 -22.24 30.80 30.98
N GLU A 567 -22.08 29.72 30.22
CA GLU A 567 -20.81 29.02 30.07
C GLU A 567 -19.74 29.90 29.43
N PHE A 568 -20.11 30.72 28.42
CA PHE A 568 -19.18 31.66 27.78
C PHE A 568 -18.62 32.68 28.76
N ALA A 569 -19.50 33.33 29.56
CA ALA A 569 -19.08 34.31 30.55
C ALA A 569 -18.14 33.70 31.59
N ARG A 570 -18.44 32.46 32.04
CA ARG A 570 -17.58 31.72 32.97
C ARG A 570 -16.20 31.40 32.37
N MET A 571 -16.14 31.05 31.10
CA MET A 571 -14.86 30.81 30.41
C MET A 571 -14.03 32.08 30.32
N VAL A 572 -14.65 33.23 29.98
CA VAL A 572 -13.99 34.54 29.92
C VAL A 572 -13.45 34.93 31.30
N ALA A 573 -14.24 34.75 32.38
CA ALA A 573 -13.82 35.06 33.75
C ALA A 573 -12.58 34.24 34.15
N ARG A 574 -12.59 32.94 33.93
CA ARG A 574 -11.45 32.05 34.25
C ARG A 574 -10.17 32.44 33.50
N GLN A 575 -10.26 32.80 32.22
CA GLN A 575 -9.05 33.23 31.48
C GLN A 575 -8.51 34.58 31.97
N LYS A 576 -9.37 35.49 32.41
CA LYS A 576 -8.93 36.75 33.02
C LYS A 576 -8.21 36.51 34.35
N GLU A 577 -8.64 35.53 35.16
CA GLU A 577 -8.01 35.16 36.44
C GLU A 577 -6.64 34.50 36.23
N THR A 578 -6.46 33.74 35.15
CA THR A 578 -5.20 33.03 34.86
C THR A 578 -4.16 33.89 34.14
N GLY A 579 -4.50 35.13 33.77
CA GLY A 579 -3.56 36.08 33.14
C GLY A 579 -3.14 35.73 31.69
N ILE A 580 -3.85 34.78 31.06
CA ILE A 580 -3.57 34.27 29.70
C ILE A 580 -4.56 34.88 28.70
#